data_8d259df7a3a6b28f5bf72d1a356c6f8e
#
_entry.id   8d259df7a3a6b28f5bf72d1a356c6f8e
#
_cell.length_a   1.000
_cell.length_b   1.000
_cell.length_c   1.000
_cell.angle_alpha   90.00
_cell.angle_beta   90.00
_cell.angle_gamma   90.00
#
_symmetry.space_group_name_H-M   'P 1'
#
loop_
_entity.id
_entity.type
_entity.pdbx_description
1 polymer ?
#
loop_
_entity_poly.entity_id
_entity_poly.type
_entity_poly.pdbx_seq_one_letter_code
_entity_poly.pdbx_strand_id
1 'polypeptide(L)'
;MLSQVFGISRQAYYQREIRLAKYKEEKEIILELIKPIRKKMNRFGSVKLYDKIKQDMINKNIKKGRDKFLDLLREENMLVPRKKNYVKTTDSFHRFHKHKNLVKGLDVTRPEQLWVSDITYIKTEAGHHYLSLITDYYSKKIVGYYLADNMRTESSLIALNMAIKSRQYPEHELIHHSDRGFQYCDTKYIDLLTKSNIKPSMTEVYDPYENAVADAA
;
A
#
# COMPACT_ATOMS: atom_id res chain seq x y z
N MET A 1 -0.79 59.51 -2.87
CA MET A 1 0.29 59.69 -1.90
C MET A 1 0.79 58.39 -1.27
N LEU A 2 -0.04 57.40 -0.91
CA LEU A 2 0.43 56.09 -0.45
C LEU A 2 1.25 55.31 -1.50
N SER A 3 0.93 55.46 -2.79
CA SER A 3 1.64 54.79 -3.88
C SER A 3 3.10 55.21 -4.03
N GLN A 4 3.44 56.44 -3.65
CA GLN A 4 4.84 56.92 -3.66
C GLN A 4 5.66 56.36 -2.52
N VAL A 5 5.05 56.12 -1.35
CA VAL A 5 5.71 55.55 -0.18
C VAL A 5 6.06 54.07 -0.41
N PHE A 6 5.24 53.33 -1.15
CA PHE A 6 5.44 51.90 -1.45
C PHE A 6 6.10 51.64 -2.82
N GLY A 7 6.51 52.68 -3.57
CA GLY A 7 7.17 52.51 -4.87
C GLY A 7 6.32 51.84 -5.94
N ILE A 8 4.99 51.84 -5.79
CA ILE A 8 4.04 51.14 -6.68
C ILE A 8 3.14 52.21 -7.37
N SER A 9 2.94 52.07 -8.69
CA SER A 9 2.02 52.97 -9.40
C SER A 9 0.55 52.70 -8.98
N ARG A 10 -0.31 53.74 -9.06
CA ARG A 10 -1.76 53.58 -8.82
C ARG A 10 -2.37 52.48 -9.69
N GLN A 11 -1.97 52.41 -10.96
CA GLN A 11 -2.45 51.43 -11.91
C GLN A 11 -2.04 50.00 -11.50
N ALA A 12 -0.82 49.79 -11.02
CA ALA A 12 -0.34 48.49 -10.53
C ALA A 12 -1.11 48.06 -9.28
N TYR A 13 -1.47 49.00 -8.39
CA TYR A 13 -2.30 48.71 -7.23
C TYR A 13 -3.71 48.25 -7.64
N TYR A 14 -4.41 48.97 -8.49
CA TYR A 14 -5.75 48.54 -8.92
C TYR A 14 -5.74 47.24 -9.71
N GLN A 15 -4.74 47.00 -10.55
CA GLN A 15 -4.58 45.72 -11.24
C GLN A 15 -4.31 44.56 -10.28
N ARG A 16 -3.62 44.83 -9.18
CA ARG A 16 -3.41 43.83 -8.13
C ARG A 16 -4.73 43.47 -7.43
N GLU A 17 -5.53 44.48 -7.08
CA GLU A 17 -6.83 44.25 -6.44
C GLU A 17 -7.78 43.44 -7.35
N ILE A 18 -7.86 43.79 -8.64
CA ILE A 18 -8.64 43.02 -9.61
C ILE A 18 -8.17 41.56 -9.69
N ARG A 19 -6.84 41.36 -9.75
CA ARG A 19 -6.28 39.99 -9.77
C ARG A 19 -6.56 39.21 -8.49
N LEU A 20 -6.51 39.87 -7.33
CA LEU A 20 -6.83 39.26 -6.05
C LEU A 20 -8.31 38.87 -5.93
N ALA A 21 -9.19 39.77 -6.39
CA ALA A 21 -10.63 39.48 -6.40
C ALA A 21 -10.95 38.28 -7.28
N LYS A 22 -10.42 38.28 -8.51
CA LYS A 22 -10.55 37.12 -9.42
C LYS A 22 -9.98 35.82 -8.84
N TYR A 23 -8.81 35.91 -8.19
CA TYR A 23 -8.21 34.74 -7.56
C TYR A 23 -9.09 34.16 -6.42
N LYS A 24 -9.70 35.03 -5.61
CA LYS A 24 -10.62 34.62 -4.54
C LYS A 24 -11.85 33.91 -5.11
N GLU A 25 -12.46 34.44 -6.14
CA GLU A 25 -13.61 33.85 -6.82
C GLU A 25 -13.26 32.47 -7.42
N GLU A 26 -12.17 32.39 -8.19
CA GLU A 26 -11.70 31.10 -8.73
C GLU A 26 -11.40 30.07 -7.63
N LYS A 27 -10.83 30.51 -6.51
CA LYS A 27 -10.50 29.68 -5.37
C LYS A 27 -11.78 29.10 -4.74
N GLU A 28 -12.80 29.91 -4.51
CA GLU A 28 -14.08 29.44 -3.96
C GLU A 28 -14.73 28.37 -4.84
N ILE A 29 -14.78 28.62 -6.16
CA ILE A 29 -15.31 27.64 -7.11
C ILE A 29 -14.54 26.33 -7.06
N ILE A 30 -13.22 26.38 -7.00
CA ILE A 30 -12.38 25.16 -6.91
C ILE A 30 -12.65 24.43 -5.60
N LEU A 31 -12.76 25.12 -4.48
CA LEU A 31 -13.07 24.53 -3.18
C LEU A 31 -14.44 23.84 -3.18
N GLU A 32 -15.44 24.43 -3.83
CA GLU A 32 -16.76 23.80 -4.00
C GLU A 32 -16.69 22.49 -4.79
N LEU A 33 -15.90 22.44 -5.86
CA LEU A 33 -15.68 21.22 -6.64
C LEU A 33 -14.97 20.12 -5.83
N ILE A 34 -14.08 20.52 -4.94
CA ILE A 34 -13.27 19.57 -4.12
C ILE A 34 -14.06 18.99 -2.95
N LYS A 35 -14.89 19.80 -2.27
CA LYS A 35 -15.62 19.41 -1.04
C LYS A 35 -16.36 18.08 -1.16
N PRO A 36 -17.19 17.80 -2.20
CA PRO A 36 -17.92 16.54 -2.31
C PRO A 36 -16.99 15.33 -2.51
N ILE A 37 -15.87 15.52 -3.22
CA ILE A 37 -14.87 14.45 -3.43
C ILE A 37 -14.17 14.12 -2.12
N ARG A 38 -13.75 15.16 -1.39
CA ARG A 38 -13.08 15.00 -0.08
C ARG A 38 -14.01 14.42 0.99
N LYS A 39 -15.30 14.72 0.94
CA LYS A 39 -16.30 14.12 1.84
C LYS A 39 -16.40 12.60 1.65
N LYS A 40 -16.31 12.11 0.41
CA LYS A 40 -16.36 10.67 0.09
C LYS A 40 -15.00 9.99 0.29
N MET A 41 -13.90 10.68 -0.04
CA MET A 41 -12.54 10.15 -0.03
C MET A 41 -11.58 11.18 0.56
N ASN A 42 -11.50 11.25 1.89
CA ASN A 42 -10.72 12.26 2.61
C ASN A 42 -9.21 12.25 2.28
N ARG A 43 -8.66 11.09 1.88
CA ARG A 43 -7.25 10.88 1.52
C ARG A 43 -6.99 10.77 0.02
N PHE A 44 -7.91 11.23 -0.81
CA PHE A 44 -7.72 11.22 -2.26
C PHE A 44 -6.54 12.11 -2.65
N GLY A 45 -5.52 11.56 -3.30
CA GLY A 45 -4.25 12.25 -3.60
C GLY A 45 -4.45 13.50 -4.44
N SER A 46 -3.69 14.57 -4.15
CA SER A 46 -3.89 15.89 -4.75
C SER A 46 -3.70 15.91 -6.27
N VAL A 47 -2.79 15.10 -6.83
CA VAL A 47 -2.59 14.99 -8.28
C VAL A 47 -3.83 14.34 -8.93
N LYS A 48 -4.29 13.23 -8.39
CA LYS A 48 -5.52 12.56 -8.86
C LYS A 48 -6.75 13.46 -8.71
N LEU A 49 -6.78 14.28 -7.66
CA LEU A 49 -7.84 15.25 -7.45
C LEU A 49 -7.86 16.32 -8.55
N TYR A 50 -6.69 16.86 -8.92
CA TYR A 50 -6.54 17.78 -10.03
C TYR A 50 -7.07 17.18 -11.34
N ASP A 51 -6.63 15.96 -11.68
CA ASP A 51 -7.05 15.29 -12.91
C ASP A 51 -8.56 15.08 -12.96
N LYS A 52 -9.16 14.76 -11.81
CA LYS A 52 -10.61 14.54 -11.70
C LYS A 52 -11.45 15.78 -11.91
N ILE A 53 -10.99 16.96 -11.43
CA ILE A 53 -11.75 18.22 -11.53
C ILE A 53 -11.28 19.13 -12.67
N LYS A 54 -10.23 18.74 -13.39
CA LYS A 54 -9.63 19.55 -14.46
C LYS A 54 -10.66 19.98 -15.51
N GLN A 55 -11.51 19.06 -15.96
CA GLN A 55 -12.54 19.38 -16.94
C GLN A 55 -13.60 20.33 -16.39
N ASP A 56 -14.00 20.14 -15.15
CA ASP A 56 -14.98 21.04 -14.49
C ASP A 56 -14.43 22.45 -14.31
N MET A 57 -13.14 22.59 -14.00
CA MET A 57 -12.48 23.90 -13.95
C MET A 57 -12.48 24.58 -15.33
N ILE A 58 -12.18 23.85 -16.40
CA ILE A 58 -12.19 24.35 -17.78
C ILE A 58 -13.60 24.82 -18.16
N ASN A 59 -14.62 24.05 -17.86
CA ASN A 59 -16.02 24.38 -18.11
C ASN A 59 -16.48 25.66 -17.39
N LYS A 60 -15.84 25.97 -16.25
CA LYS A 60 -16.04 27.20 -15.48
C LYS A 60 -15.04 28.32 -15.84
N ASN A 61 -14.36 28.22 -16.97
CA ASN A 61 -13.36 29.19 -17.46
C ASN A 61 -12.15 29.40 -16.53
N ILE A 62 -11.86 28.44 -15.64
CA ILE A 62 -10.71 28.50 -14.74
C ILE A 62 -9.53 27.77 -15.38
N LYS A 63 -8.54 28.54 -15.85
CA LYS A 63 -7.28 28.02 -16.44
C LYS A 63 -6.18 27.96 -15.38
N LYS A 64 -6.25 26.99 -14.50
CA LYS A 64 -5.24 26.80 -13.45
C LYS A 64 -4.46 25.50 -13.70
N GLY A 65 -3.13 25.59 -13.78
CA GLY A 65 -2.25 24.43 -13.92
C GLY A 65 -2.12 23.66 -12.62
N ARG A 66 -1.60 22.43 -12.71
CA ARG A 66 -1.43 21.51 -11.60
C ARG A 66 -0.68 22.13 -10.41
N ASP A 67 0.44 22.82 -10.67
CA ASP A 67 1.29 23.32 -9.59
C ASP A 67 0.59 24.47 -8.82
N LYS A 68 -0.06 25.39 -9.52
CA LYS A 68 -0.89 26.45 -8.89
C LYS A 68 -2.09 25.88 -8.14
N PHE A 69 -2.63 24.75 -8.58
CA PHE A 69 -3.67 24.03 -7.85
C PHE A 69 -3.13 23.41 -6.56
N LEU A 70 -1.94 22.82 -6.61
CA LEU A 70 -1.28 22.28 -5.41
C LEU A 70 -0.94 23.39 -4.40
N ASP A 71 -0.54 24.58 -4.88
CA ASP A 71 -0.29 25.74 -4.01
C ASP A 71 -1.57 26.19 -3.32
N LEU A 72 -2.69 26.24 -4.04
CA LEU A 72 -4.01 26.54 -3.45
C LEU A 72 -4.38 25.52 -2.36
N LEU A 73 -4.18 24.22 -2.62
CA LEU A 73 -4.44 23.20 -1.60
C LEU A 73 -3.52 23.32 -0.38
N ARG A 74 -2.30 23.82 -0.58
CA ARG A 74 -1.33 24.07 0.50
C ARG A 74 -1.77 25.28 1.35
N GLU A 75 -2.18 26.37 0.70
CA GLU A 75 -2.73 27.54 1.39
C GLU A 75 -3.95 27.20 2.26
N GLU A 76 -4.81 26.31 1.77
CA GLU A 76 -6.03 25.86 2.48
C GLU A 76 -5.81 24.69 3.45
N ASN A 77 -4.56 24.26 3.68
CA ASN A 77 -4.24 23.09 4.50
C ASN A 77 -4.97 21.80 4.07
N MET A 78 -5.28 21.68 2.78
CA MET A 78 -6.00 20.55 2.20
C MET A 78 -5.09 19.50 1.57
N LEU A 79 -3.77 19.60 1.71
CA LEU A 79 -2.87 18.54 1.29
C LEU A 79 -3.04 17.30 2.17
N VAL A 80 -3.03 16.14 1.52
CA VAL A 80 -3.05 14.87 2.27
C VAL A 80 -1.69 14.68 2.94
N PRO A 81 -1.63 14.55 4.27
CA PRO A 81 -0.39 14.29 4.96
C PRO A 81 0.19 12.94 4.50
N ARG A 82 1.50 12.90 4.28
CA ARG A 82 2.20 11.65 3.97
C ARG A 82 1.95 10.65 5.11
N LYS A 83 1.57 9.43 4.76
CA LYS A 83 1.62 8.34 5.74
C LYS A 83 3.06 8.25 6.23
N LYS A 84 3.25 8.42 7.51
CA LYS A 84 4.52 8.05 8.12
C LYS A 84 4.58 6.52 8.02
N ASN A 85 5.53 5.99 7.25
CA ASN A 85 5.81 4.55 7.26
C ASN A 85 6.44 4.22 8.60
N TYR A 86 5.81 3.36 9.34
CA TYR A 86 6.30 2.88 10.61
C TYR A 86 6.25 1.38 10.65
N VAL A 87 7.22 0.89 11.30
CA VAL A 87 7.47 -0.48 11.69
C VAL A 87 8.20 -1.28 10.62
N LYS A 88 9.45 -1.54 10.93
CA LYS A 88 10.26 -2.59 10.31
C LYS A 88 9.62 -3.92 10.72
N THR A 89 8.86 -4.51 9.83
CA THR A 89 7.98 -5.64 10.10
C THR A 89 8.68 -6.98 10.03
N THR A 90 9.86 -7.04 9.40
CA THR A 90 10.59 -8.28 9.16
C THR A 90 11.99 -8.15 9.74
N ASP A 91 12.33 -9.02 10.68
CA ASP A 91 13.71 -9.24 11.11
C ASP A 91 14.35 -10.36 10.28
N SER A 92 15.13 -9.95 9.27
CA SER A 92 15.84 -10.89 8.38
C SER A 92 17.28 -11.14 8.81
N PHE A 93 17.75 -10.53 9.90
CA PHE A 93 19.09 -10.67 10.46
C PHE A 93 19.17 -11.77 11.53
N HIS A 94 18.51 -12.92 11.29
CA HIS A 94 18.55 -14.06 12.17
C HIS A 94 19.51 -15.14 11.63
N ARG A 95 19.90 -16.09 12.51
CA ARG A 95 20.89 -17.17 12.22
C ARG A 95 20.27 -18.40 11.54
N PHE A 96 18.99 -18.44 11.28
CA PHE A 96 18.33 -19.57 10.64
C PHE A 96 18.77 -19.73 9.18
N HIS A 97 18.74 -20.97 8.70
CA HIS A 97 19.01 -21.31 7.32
C HIS A 97 17.97 -20.64 6.38
N LYS A 98 18.45 -20.08 5.27
CA LYS A 98 17.62 -19.44 4.26
C LYS A 98 17.53 -20.34 3.03
N HIS A 99 16.32 -20.61 2.58
CA HIS A 99 16.09 -21.44 1.40
C HIS A 99 16.20 -20.61 0.12
N LYS A 100 16.54 -21.30 -1.00
CA LYS A 100 16.66 -20.68 -2.33
C LYS A 100 15.30 -20.23 -2.84
N ASN A 101 15.28 -19.23 -3.70
CA ASN A 101 14.10 -18.83 -4.44
C ASN A 101 13.83 -19.85 -5.57
N LEU A 102 12.72 -20.59 -5.45
CA LEU A 102 12.27 -21.59 -6.42
C LEU A 102 11.17 -21.05 -7.35
N VAL A 103 10.76 -19.79 -7.15
CA VAL A 103 9.62 -19.18 -7.88
C VAL A 103 10.09 -18.38 -9.09
N LYS A 104 11.36 -18.00 -9.13
CA LYS A 104 11.91 -17.22 -10.24
C LYS A 104 11.85 -17.99 -11.55
N GLY A 105 11.01 -17.49 -12.49
CA GLY A 105 10.78 -18.14 -13.77
C GLY A 105 9.84 -19.35 -13.73
N LEU A 106 9.17 -19.60 -12.60
CA LEU A 106 8.15 -20.63 -12.49
C LEU A 106 6.84 -20.17 -13.16
N ASP A 107 6.38 -20.96 -14.13
CA ASP A 107 5.04 -20.81 -14.68
C ASP A 107 4.05 -21.65 -13.86
N VAL A 108 3.12 -20.96 -13.19
CA VAL A 108 2.15 -21.61 -12.31
C VAL A 108 0.88 -21.89 -13.11
N THR A 109 0.63 -23.16 -13.39
CA THR A 109 -0.42 -23.61 -14.32
C THR A 109 -1.61 -24.31 -13.63
N ARG A 110 -1.51 -24.60 -12.34
CA ARG A 110 -2.55 -25.31 -11.59
C ARG A 110 -2.63 -24.90 -10.13
N PRO A 111 -3.78 -25.15 -9.47
CA PRO A 111 -3.88 -25.02 -8.02
C PRO A 111 -2.89 -25.95 -7.28
N GLU A 112 -2.53 -25.58 -6.07
CA GLU A 112 -1.60 -26.32 -5.20
C GLU A 112 -0.23 -26.61 -5.85
N GLN A 113 0.22 -25.69 -6.73
CA GLN A 113 1.58 -25.70 -7.26
C GLN A 113 2.47 -24.71 -6.53
N LEU A 114 1.90 -23.55 -6.16
CA LEU A 114 2.59 -22.50 -5.41
C LEU A 114 1.64 -21.89 -4.37
N TRP A 115 2.04 -21.96 -3.12
CA TRP A 115 1.46 -21.18 -2.04
C TRP A 115 2.37 -20.02 -1.68
N VAL A 116 1.76 -18.88 -1.41
CA VAL A 116 2.45 -17.65 -0.99
C VAL A 116 1.99 -17.29 0.41
N SER A 117 2.93 -16.98 1.29
CA SER A 117 2.66 -16.65 2.68
C SER A 117 3.20 -15.28 3.04
N ASP A 118 2.38 -14.50 3.76
CA ASP A 118 2.74 -13.19 4.29
C ASP A 118 2.07 -12.94 5.64
N ILE A 119 2.62 -11.99 6.41
CA ILE A 119 2.04 -11.52 7.66
C ILE A 119 1.65 -10.06 7.54
N THR A 120 0.36 -9.80 7.59
CA THR A 120 -0.21 -8.46 7.50
C THR A 120 -0.53 -7.89 8.86
N TYR A 121 -0.21 -6.62 9.08
CA TYR A 121 -0.56 -5.87 10.28
C TYR A 121 -1.97 -5.31 10.18
N ILE A 122 -2.81 -5.65 11.14
CA ILE A 122 -4.15 -5.09 11.27
C ILE A 122 -4.17 -4.19 12.50
N LYS A 123 -4.45 -2.91 12.29
CA LYS A 123 -4.66 -1.95 13.36
C LYS A 123 -6.13 -1.91 13.70
N THR A 124 -6.48 -2.24 14.94
CA THR A 124 -7.82 -2.13 15.52
C THR A 124 -7.84 -1.06 16.62
N GLU A 125 -9.01 -0.79 17.17
CA GLU A 125 -9.15 0.08 18.35
C GLU A 125 -8.49 -0.53 19.59
N ALA A 126 -8.46 -1.87 19.68
CA ALA A 126 -7.83 -2.61 20.79
C ALA A 126 -6.30 -2.75 20.65
N GLY A 127 -5.70 -2.35 19.50
CA GLY A 127 -4.26 -2.44 19.30
C GLY A 127 -3.86 -2.95 17.92
N HIS A 128 -2.66 -3.53 17.86
CA HIS A 128 -2.11 -4.14 16.64
C HIS A 128 -2.27 -5.65 16.70
N HIS A 129 -2.82 -6.21 15.62
CA HIS A 129 -2.94 -7.65 15.42
C HIS A 129 -2.15 -8.06 14.18
N TYR A 130 -1.79 -9.33 14.12
CA TYR A 130 -0.96 -9.93 13.08
C TYR A 130 -1.75 -11.03 12.39
N LEU A 131 -2.03 -10.84 11.12
CA LEU A 131 -2.75 -11.83 10.32
C LEU A 131 -1.74 -12.60 9.47
N SER A 132 -1.51 -13.86 9.81
CA SER A 132 -0.78 -14.79 8.96
C SER A 132 -1.71 -15.32 7.87
N LEU A 133 -1.33 -15.16 6.61
CA LEU A 133 -2.10 -15.59 5.45
C LEU A 133 -1.29 -16.58 4.61
N ILE A 134 -1.94 -17.60 4.08
CA ILE A 134 -1.40 -18.48 3.06
C ILE A 134 -2.42 -18.52 1.92
N THR A 135 -1.97 -18.10 0.74
CA THR A 135 -2.81 -17.99 -0.46
C THR A 135 -2.28 -18.91 -1.54
N ASP A 136 -3.15 -19.65 -2.18
CA ASP A 136 -2.81 -20.38 -3.40
C ASP A 136 -2.65 -19.40 -4.56
N TYR A 137 -1.46 -19.37 -5.15
CA TYR A 137 -1.12 -18.36 -6.16
C TYR A 137 -1.94 -18.47 -7.44
N TYR A 138 -2.31 -19.69 -7.85
CA TYR A 138 -3.10 -19.91 -9.05
C TYR A 138 -4.57 -19.52 -8.88
N SER A 139 -5.20 -20.08 -7.86
CA SER A 139 -6.65 -19.90 -7.63
C SER A 139 -6.99 -18.62 -6.88
N LYS A 140 -5.99 -17.94 -6.28
CA LYS A 140 -6.17 -16.80 -5.38
C LYS A 140 -6.98 -17.11 -4.12
N LYS A 141 -7.15 -18.38 -3.81
CA LYS A 141 -7.87 -18.85 -2.63
C LYS A 141 -6.99 -18.74 -1.40
N ILE A 142 -7.49 -18.16 -0.33
CA ILE A 142 -6.87 -18.23 0.99
C ILE A 142 -7.06 -19.65 1.51
N VAL A 143 -5.97 -20.41 1.65
CA VAL A 143 -5.98 -21.81 2.07
C VAL A 143 -5.68 -21.96 3.56
N GLY A 144 -5.02 -20.97 4.18
CA GLY A 144 -4.76 -20.94 5.60
C GLY A 144 -4.67 -19.51 6.12
N TYR A 145 -5.19 -19.28 7.33
CA TYR A 145 -5.07 -18.00 8.00
C TYR A 145 -5.10 -18.14 9.51
N TYR A 146 -4.51 -17.19 10.21
CA TYR A 146 -4.63 -17.06 11.65
C TYR A 146 -4.39 -15.62 12.10
N LEU A 147 -5.25 -15.10 12.96
CA LEU A 147 -5.12 -13.77 13.57
C LEU A 147 -4.58 -13.92 15.00
N ALA A 148 -3.52 -13.19 15.30
CA ALA A 148 -2.87 -13.22 16.60
C ALA A 148 -2.55 -11.80 17.13
N ASP A 149 -2.38 -11.69 18.44
CA ASP A 149 -1.97 -10.46 19.11
C ASP A 149 -0.44 -10.27 19.13
N ASN A 150 0.29 -11.27 18.66
CA ASN A 150 1.74 -11.25 18.60
C ASN A 150 2.27 -11.95 17.33
N MET A 151 3.51 -11.63 16.98
CA MET A 151 4.17 -12.15 15.78
C MET A 151 5.09 -13.33 16.14
N ARG A 152 4.52 -14.42 16.64
CA ARG A 152 5.26 -15.63 16.97
C ARG A 152 5.14 -16.70 15.88
N THR A 153 6.09 -17.62 15.80
CA THR A 153 6.09 -18.76 14.87
C THR A 153 4.85 -19.62 15.01
N GLU A 154 4.30 -19.76 16.23
CA GLU A 154 3.11 -20.56 16.50
C GLU A 154 1.91 -20.12 15.68
N SER A 155 1.74 -18.82 15.47
CA SER A 155 0.64 -18.25 14.67
C SER A 155 0.73 -18.66 13.21
N SER A 156 1.92 -18.61 12.64
CA SER A 156 2.18 -19.05 11.26
C SER A 156 2.04 -20.57 11.12
N LEU A 157 2.41 -21.34 12.15
CA LEU A 157 2.21 -22.81 12.18
C LEU A 157 0.73 -23.17 12.18
N ILE A 158 -0.12 -22.45 12.90
CA ILE A 158 -1.58 -22.68 12.89
C ILE A 158 -2.15 -22.46 11.49
N ALA A 159 -1.78 -21.34 10.84
CA ALA A 159 -2.18 -21.05 9.47
C ALA A 159 -1.69 -22.14 8.48
N LEU A 160 -0.44 -22.59 8.63
CA LEU A 160 0.13 -23.65 7.79
C LEU A 160 -0.59 -24.99 7.99
N ASN A 161 -0.88 -25.38 9.23
CA ASN A 161 -1.64 -26.59 9.51
C ASN A 161 -3.05 -26.55 8.91
N MET A 162 -3.71 -25.37 8.93
CA MET A 162 -5.00 -25.19 8.27
C MET A 162 -4.87 -25.39 6.75
N ALA A 163 -3.86 -24.77 6.13
CA ALA A 163 -3.61 -24.91 4.71
C ALA A 163 -3.33 -26.38 4.32
N ILE A 164 -2.47 -27.07 5.05
CA ILE A 164 -2.13 -28.49 4.81
C ILE A 164 -3.39 -29.38 4.90
N LYS A 165 -4.25 -29.17 5.89
CA LYS A 165 -5.51 -29.92 6.03
C LYS A 165 -6.50 -29.64 4.90
N SER A 166 -6.40 -28.52 4.24
CA SER A 166 -7.29 -28.12 3.14
C SER A 166 -6.83 -28.62 1.77
N ARG A 167 -5.65 -29.29 1.67
CA ARG A 167 -5.10 -29.80 0.41
C ARG A 167 -6.03 -30.80 -0.25
N GLN A 168 -6.26 -30.60 -1.55
CA GLN A 168 -7.04 -31.54 -2.39
C GLN A 168 -6.13 -32.51 -3.14
N TYR A 169 -4.86 -32.10 -3.40
CA TYR A 169 -3.89 -32.90 -4.19
C TYR A 169 -2.59 -33.09 -3.39
N PRO A 170 -2.62 -33.82 -2.25
CA PRO A 170 -1.45 -33.99 -1.38
C PRO A 170 -0.27 -34.70 -2.06
N GLU A 171 -0.52 -35.46 -3.11
CA GLU A 171 0.50 -36.17 -3.89
C GLU A 171 1.28 -35.27 -4.85
N HIS A 172 0.71 -34.12 -5.19
CA HIS A 172 1.37 -33.19 -6.11
C HIS A 172 2.44 -32.38 -5.41
N GLU A 173 3.52 -32.09 -6.14
CA GLU A 173 4.55 -31.17 -5.66
C GLU A 173 3.94 -29.77 -5.44
N LEU A 174 4.27 -29.20 -4.29
CA LEU A 174 3.85 -27.88 -3.87
C LEU A 174 5.06 -27.09 -3.37
N ILE A 175 5.19 -25.85 -3.82
CA ILE A 175 6.17 -24.90 -3.33
C ILE A 175 5.46 -23.94 -2.38
N HIS A 176 6.04 -23.72 -1.20
CA HIS A 176 5.62 -22.68 -0.27
C HIS A 176 6.64 -21.54 -0.30
N HIS A 177 6.25 -20.38 -0.79
CA HIS A 177 7.09 -19.20 -0.90
C HIS A 177 6.73 -18.14 0.15
N SER A 178 7.74 -17.58 0.80
CA SER A 178 7.61 -16.54 1.81
C SER A 178 8.77 -15.55 1.75
N ASP A 179 8.66 -14.48 2.53
CA ASP A 179 9.82 -13.65 2.84
C ASP A 179 10.80 -14.39 3.77
N ARG A 180 11.90 -13.71 4.15
CA ARG A 180 12.90 -14.25 5.09
C ARG A 180 12.59 -13.90 6.55
N GLY A 181 11.33 -13.78 6.90
CA GLY A 181 10.90 -13.59 8.28
C GLY A 181 11.33 -14.77 9.17
N PHE A 182 11.71 -14.49 10.42
CA PHE A 182 12.17 -15.54 11.34
C PHE A 182 11.14 -16.67 11.53
N GLN A 183 9.84 -16.34 11.43
CA GLN A 183 8.73 -17.29 11.57
C GLN A 183 8.79 -18.40 10.52
N TYR A 184 9.15 -18.02 9.27
CA TYR A 184 9.22 -18.94 8.13
C TYR A 184 10.54 -19.70 8.07
N CYS A 185 11.58 -19.17 8.72
CA CYS A 185 12.89 -19.82 8.84
C CYS A 185 13.02 -20.71 10.08
N ASP A 186 12.03 -20.69 10.97
CA ASP A 186 12.01 -21.52 12.18
C ASP A 186 12.00 -23.02 11.81
N THR A 187 12.82 -23.80 12.51
CA THR A 187 12.96 -25.23 12.28
C THR A 187 11.62 -25.96 12.32
N LYS A 188 10.73 -25.60 13.26
CA LYS A 188 9.40 -26.22 13.37
C LYS A 188 8.54 -25.98 12.14
N TYR A 189 8.66 -24.77 11.55
CA TYR A 189 7.91 -24.42 10.34
C TYR A 189 8.43 -25.21 9.13
N ILE A 190 9.73 -25.27 8.96
CA ILE A 190 10.39 -26.00 7.86
C ILE A 190 10.15 -27.50 7.99
N ASP A 191 10.24 -28.05 9.21
CA ASP A 191 9.95 -29.48 9.46
C ASP A 191 8.52 -29.84 9.08
N LEU A 192 7.55 -28.97 9.39
CA LEU A 192 6.16 -29.18 9.03
C LEU A 192 5.96 -29.17 7.51
N LEU A 193 6.58 -28.24 6.79
CA LEU A 193 6.55 -28.19 5.33
C LEU A 193 7.13 -29.48 4.73
N THR A 194 8.33 -29.89 5.18
CA THR A 194 9.03 -31.06 4.69
C THR A 194 8.25 -32.35 4.96
N LYS A 195 7.69 -32.51 6.15
CA LYS A 195 6.83 -33.65 6.51
C LYS A 195 5.57 -33.73 5.67
N SER A 196 5.10 -32.62 5.15
CA SER A 196 3.90 -32.51 4.31
C SER A 196 4.21 -32.55 2.82
N ASN A 197 5.43 -32.89 2.41
CA ASN A 197 5.90 -32.91 1.02
C ASN A 197 5.74 -31.54 0.33
N ILE A 198 6.06 -30.45 1.04
CA ILE A 198 6.02 -29.07 0.56
C ILE A 198 7.43 -28.52 0.53
N LYS A 199 7.87 -28.00 -0.62
CA LYS A 199 9.21 -27.44 -0.81
C LYS A 199 9.25 -26.00 -0.30
N PRO A 200 10.10 -25.65 0.69
CA PRO A 200 10.27 -24.27 1.11
C PRO A 200 11.03 -23.43 0.07
N SER A 201 10.57 -22.23 -0.15
CA SER A 201 11.16 -21.23 -1.04
C SER A 201 11.11 -19.85 -0.38
N MET A 202 12.15 -19.03 -0.56
CA MET A 202 12.24 -17.71 0.05
C MET A 202 12.78 -16.68 -0.94
N THR A 203 12.41 -15.42 -0.76
CA THR A 203 12.97 -14.28 -1.52
C THR A 203 14.50 -14.24 -1.37
N GLU A 204 15.26 -13.91 -2.43
CA GLU A 204 16.74 -13.90 -2.38
C GLU A 204 17.32 -12.57 -1.93
N VAL A 205 16.69 -11.47 -2.30
CA VAL A 205 17.14 -10.11 -2.00
C VAL A 205 16.01 -9.34 -1.31
N TYR A 206 16.37 -8.28 -0.60
CA TYR A 206 15.43 -7.28 -0.08
C TYR A 206 14.80 -6.47 -1.25
N ASP A 207 14.29 -7.17 -2.24
CA ASP A 207 13.62 -6.54 -3.38
C ASP A 207 12.11 -6.58 -3.13
N PRO A 208 11.46 -5.41 -2.95
CA PRO A 208 10.01 -5.33 -2.84
C PRO A 208 9.29 -5.97 -4.03
N TYR A 209 9.94 -6.05 -5.20
CA TYR A 209 9.36 -6.67 -6.38
C TYR A 209 9.38 -8.20 -6.34
N GLU A 210 10.32 -8.83 -5.62
CA GLU A 210 10.28 -10.29 -5.40
C GLU A 210 9.14 -10.69 -4.45
N ASN A 211 8.76 -9.78 -3.54
CA ASN A 211 7.59 -9.98 -2.65
C ASN A 211 6.27 -9.58 -3.35
N ALA A 212 6.32 -8.90 -4.49
CA ALA A 212 5.14 -8.54 -5.27
C ALA A 212 4.37 -9.77 -5.78
N VAL A 213 4.99 -10.95 -5.79
CA VAL A 213 4.32 -12.24 -6.04
C VAL A 213 3.33 -12.54 -4.91
N ALA A 214 3.66 -12.16 -3.67
CA ALA A 214 2.77 -12.27 -2.51
C ALA A 214 1.71 -11.16 -2.47
N ASP A 215 2.09 -9.94 -2.87
CA ASP A 215 1.19 -8.77 -2.89
C ASP A 215 0.16 -8.85 -4.02
N ALA A 216 0.40 -9.64 -5.06
CA ALA A 216 -0.49 -9.84 -6.22
C ALA A 216 -1.43 -11.05 -6.08
N ALA A 217 -1.31 -11.79 -4.97
CA ALA A 217 -2.18 -12.91 -4.64
C ALA A 217 -3.40 -12.47 -3.86
#